data_9693197202d701fc85e2b4f64219f818
#
_entry.id   9693197202d701fc85e2b4f64219f818
#
_cell.length_a   1.000
_cell.length_b   1.000
_cell.length_c   1.000
_cell.angle_alpha   90.00
_cell.angle_beta   90.00
_cell.angle_gamma   90.00
#
_symmetry.space_group_name_H-M   'P 1'
#
loop_
_entity.id
_entity.type
_entity.pdbx_description
1 polymer ?
#
loop_
_entity_poly.entity_id
_entity_poly.type
_entity_poly.pdbx_seq_one_letter_code
_entity_poly.pdbx_strand_id
1 'polypeptide(L)'
;MKSCAVVRCVAVAAVLWVLCSISMAAPFYYNEVVRDGRIHVFSDSKKFEQWETSGEMPAGAVSRVGYGPNRETVVFDSREAVNLYNFKHDLPGEKVEVAEPKKEEKKFPSGKFSGLMFGDLYDFDAHHDDEVDGEYGFWFRRIYFTYDLDLGEKVTTRFRIEANSNGKFEGGGLDPYVKDAYVRWTYAGKHQMTLGIQPTVTFDWAEGFWGLRHIEKTPADLYRIDSSRDFGVKFSGPAVVKGLSYGVQWGNDSGQASEVDEYKAWRVEGRFDRGKGLGASLVYMDSNRADDADRETWSAFLGYRKDTWRVGGNYLMQERQASDDAEDARNQDIDIWSVFGVWEFMPKKASVFARYDDVTGDKDGDTTGLPGADGIDYWLLSPDEPFQMYIVGGEWYILPSLRVSPNVELAKYDGDLDQDRIYRLTFYWSW
;
A
#
# COMPACT_ATOMS: atom_id res chain seq x y z
N MET A 1 19.40 -17.09 -30.53
CA MET A 1 18.79 -16.04 -29.71
C MET A 1 17.25 -15.96 -29.77
N LYS A 2 16.55 -16.27 -30.83
CA LYS A 2 15.05 -16.23 -30.88
C LYS A 2 14.32 -17.35 -30.11
N SER A 3 14.98 -18.41 -29.71
CA SER A 3 14.36 -19.57 -29.00
C SER A 3 14.16 -19.33 -27.48
N CYS A 4 14.93 -18.44 -26.85
CA CYS A 4 14.87 -18.20 -25.42
C CYS A 4 13.66 -17.34 -24.99
N ALA A 5 13.25 -16.39 -25.82
CA ALA A 5 12.10 -15.52 -25.54
C ALA A 5 10.76 -16.29 -25.54
N VAL A 6 10.61 -17.29 -26.40
CA VAL A 6 9.39 -18.12 -26.47
C VAL A 6 9.25 -19.02 -25.25
N VAL A 7 10.34 -19.54 -24.70
CA VAL A 7 10.33 -20.37 -23.48
C VAL A 7 10.01 -19.51 -22.24
N ARG A 8 10.50 -18.27 -22.22
CA ARG A 8 10.20 -17.29 -21.13
C ARG A 8 8.71 -16.92 -21.11
N CYS A 9 8.10 -16.62 -22.25
CA CYS A 9 6.67 -16.33 -22.36
C CYS A 9 5.77 -17.53 -22.02
N VAL A 10 6.18 -18.75 -22.36
CA VAL A 10 5.41 -19.96 -22.05
C VAL A 10 5.46 -20.31 -20.55
N ALA A 11 6.58 -20.08 -19.87
CA ALA A 11 6.69 -20.29 -18.43
C ALA A 11 5.80 -19.32 -17.64
N VAL A 12 5.74 -18.05 -18.01
CA VAL A 12 4.84 -17.05 -17.40
C VAL A 12 3.37 -17.38 -17.66
N ALA A 13 3.03 -17.81 -18.89
CA ALA A 13 1.67 -18.21 -19.23
C ALA A 13 1.22 -19.49 -18.52
N ALA A 14 2.13 -20.46 -18.29
CA ALA A 14 1.83 -21.70 -17.57
C ALA A 14 1.57 -21.45 -16.08
N VAL A 15 2.31 -20.54 -15.43
CA VAL A 15 2.06 -20.12 -14.04
C VAL A 15 0.70 -19.41 -13.91
N LEU A 16 0.34 -18.58 -14.87
CA LEU A 16 -0.96 -17.92 -14.91
C LEU A 16 -2.12 -18.91 -15.10
N TRP A 17 -1.91 -19.99 -15.86
CA TRP A 17 -2.95 -21.01 -16.10
C TRP A 17 -3.22 -21.91 -14.88
N VAL A 18 -2.19 -22.24 -14.11
CA VAL A 18 -2.32 -23.00 -12.85
C VAL A 18 -3.02 -22.20 -11.76
N LEU A 19 -2.85 -20.87 -11.73
CA LEU A 19 -3.51 -19.99 -10.73
C LEU A 19 -5.00 -19.74 -11.04
N CYS A 20 -5.44 -19.92 -12.27
CA CYS A 20 -6.83 -19.73 -12.69
C CYS A 20 -7.80 -20.84 -12.24
N SER A 21 -7.29 -21.96 -11.70
CA SER A 21 -8.07 -23.17 -11.50
C SER A 21 -8.67 -23.36 -10.10
N ILE A 22 -8.47 -22.45 -9.15
CA ILE A 22 -8.93 -22.64 -7.77
C ILE A 22 -9.75 -21.44 -7.28
N SER A 23 -11.00 -21.39 -7.67
CA SER A 23 -12.02 -20.66 -6.92
C SER A 23 -13.34 -21.46 -6.98
N MET A 24 -13.42 -22.50 -6.17
CA MET A 24 -14.71 -23.11 -5.83
C MET A 24 -15.28 -22.31 -4.64
N ALA A 25 -16.28 -21.49 -4.90
CA ALA A 25 -17.13 -20.97 -3.84
C ALA A 25 -17.71 -22.18 -3.10
N ALA A 26 -17.64 -22.20 -1.76
CA ALA A 26 -18.30 -23.23 -0.98
C ALA A 26 -19.78 -23.26 -1.37
N PRO A 27 -20.36 -24.42 -1.69
CA PRO A 27 -21.75 -24.50 -2.10
C PRO A 27 -22.63 -24.00 -0.94
N PHE A 28 -23.55 -23.08 -1.27
CA PHE A 28 -24.55 -22.60 -0.35
C PHE A 28 -25.44 -23.82 0.04
N TYR A 29 -25.55 -24.10 1.35
CA TYR A 29 -26.34 -25.19 1.85
C TYR A 29 -27.57 -24.64 2.56
N TYR A 30 -28.75 -25.18 2.19
CA TYR A 30 -30.01 -24.93 2.87
C TYR A 30 -30.89 -26.15 2.72
N ASN A 31 -31.40 -26.69 3.84
CA ASN A 31 -32.26 -27.84 3.84
C ASN A 31 -33.38 -27.70 4.89
N GLU A 32 -34.61 -28.10 4.53
CA GLU A 32 -35.77 -28.18 5.41
C GLU A 32 -36.28 -29.61 5.42
N VAL A 33 -36.46 -30.20 6.61
CA VAL A 33 -36.97 -31.54 6.79
C VAL A 33 -38.09 -31.52 7.83
N VAL A 34 -39.24 -32.16 7.51
CA VAL A 34 -40.33 -32.35 8.47
C VAL A 34 -40.15 -33.69 9.15
N ARG A 35 -40.03 -33.68 10.48
CA ARG A 35 -39.91 -34.87 11.32
C ARG A 35 -40.65 -34.67 12.64
N ASP A 36 -41.45 -35.63 13.06
CA ASP A 36 -42.20 -35.61 14.32
C ASP A 36 -43.09 -34.36 14.52
N GLY A 37 -43.71 -33.86 13.43
CA GLY A 37 -44.57 -32.68 13.44
C GLY A 37 -43.84 -31.36 13.60
N ARG A 38 -42.52 -31.35 13.40
CA ARG A 38 -41.65 -30.15 13.43
C ARG A 38 -40.91 -29.98 12.11
N ILE A 39 -40.62 -28.75 11.77
CA ILE A 39 -39.77 -28.41 10.63
C ILE A 39 -38.35 -28.20 11.18
N HIS A 40 -37.39 -28.96 10.67
CA HIS A 40 -35.97 -28.81 11.00
C HIS A 40 -35.26 -28.12 9.84
N VAL A 41 -34.51 -27.03 10.11
CA VAL A 41 -33.85 -26.20 9.09
C VAL A 41 -32.36 -26.17 9.34
N PHE A 42 -31.60 -26.44 8.30
CA PHE A 42 -30.16 -26.52 8.33
C PHE A 42 -29.50 -25.56 7.33
N SER A 43 -28.48 -24.83 7.77
CA SER A 43 -27.62 -24.00 6.97
C SER A 43 -26.21 -24.59 6.75
N ASP A 44 -25.94 -25.78 7.31
CA ASP A 44 -24.68 -26.49 7.24
C ASP A 44 -24.92 -27.99 6.96
N SER A 45 -24.30 -28.52 5.89
CA SER A 45 -24.45 -29.91 5.47
C SER A 45 -23.94 -30.91 6.51
N LYS A 46 -22.84 -30.58 7.22
CA LYS A 46 -22.27 -31.48 8.25
C LYS A 46 -23.19 -31.59 9.45
N LYS A 47 -23.85 -30.49 9.85
CA LYS A 47 -24.83 -30.51 10.93
C LYS A 47 -26.08 -31.28 10.56
N PHE A 48 -26.47 -31.19 9.30
CA PHE A 48 -27.58 -32.01 8.78
C PHE A 48 -27.27 -33.51 8.83
N GLU A 49 -26.12 -33.93 8.30
CA GLU A 49 -25.65 -35.33 8.33
C GLU A 49 -25.52 -35.87 9.76
N GLN A 50 -25.03 -35.05 10.68
CA GLN A 50 -24.92 -35.40 12.09
C GLN A 50 -26.32 -35.62 12.73
N TRP A 51 -27.26 -34.71 12.46
CA TRP A 51 -28.63 -34.83 12.94
C TRP A 51 -29.35 -36.03 12.31
N GLU A 52 -29.16 -36.29 11.03
CA GLU A 52 -29.78 -37.44 10.32
C GLU A 52 -29.31 -38.75 10.96
N THR A 53 -28.08 -38.83 11.41
CA THR A 53 -27.48 -40.01 12.04
C THR A 53 -27.83 -40.15 13.52
N SER A 54 -27.84 -39.06 14.29
CA SER A 54 -28.01 -39.08 15.74
C SER A 54 -29.44 -38.79 16.20
N GLY A 55 -30.22 -38.09 15.38
CA GLY A 55 -31.52 -37.55 15.75
C GLY A 55 -31.47 -36.33 16.66
N GLU A 56 -30.28 -35.87 17.05
CA GLU A 56 -30.06 -34.75 17.99
C GLU A 56 -29.68 -33.48 17.24
N MET A 57 -30.34 -32.37 17.60
CA MET A 57 -29.98 -31.07 17.05
C MET A 57 -28.61 -30.59 17.60
N PRO A 58 -27.80 -29.90 16.77
CA PRO A 58 -26.51 -29.43 17.21
C PRO A 58 -26.60 -28.39 18.33
N ALA A 59 -25.53 -28.26 19.10
CA ALA A 59 -25.40 -27.22 20.13
C ALA A 59 -25.62 -25.83 19.51
N GLY A 60 -26.47 -25.00 20.16
CA GLY A 60 -26.83 -23.66 19.65
C GLY A 60 -28.05 -23.65 18.74
N ALA A 61 -28.76 -24.77 18.58
CA ALA A 61 -30.05 -24.85 17.89
C ALA A 61 -31.09 -23.88 18.48
N VAL A 62 -31.89 -23.28 17.61
CA VAL A 62 -32.92 -22.28 17.98
C VAL A 62 -34.29 -22.86 17.61
N SER A 63 -35.25 -22.84 18.52
CA SER A 63 -36.63 -23.30 18.27
C SER A 63 -37.60 -22.11 18.28
N ARG A 64 -38.55 -22.13 17.32
CA ARG A 64 -39.64 -21.15 17.20
C ARG A 64 -40.98 -21.91 17.15
N VAL A 65 -41.77 -21.76 18.18
CA VAL A 65 -43.10 -22.41 18.27
C VAL A 65 -44.12 -21.68 17.40
N GLY A 66 -44.85 -22.40 16.58
CA GLY A 66 -45.88 -21.82 15.73
C GLY A 66 -45.35 -21.02 14.53
N TYR A 67 -44.09 -21.22 14.17
CA TYR A 67 -43.36 -20.44 13.16
C TYR A 67 -43.53 -21.02 11.73
N GLY A 68 -43.92 -22.27 11.61
CA GLY A 68 -44.18 -22.92 10.34
C GLY A 68 -45.50 -22.48 9.71
N PRO A 69 -45.70 -22.76 8.41
CA PRO A 69 -46.88 -22.36 7.63
C PRO A 69 -48.21 -22.82 8.23
N ASN A 70 -48.22 -23.96 8.88
CA ASN A 70 -49.41 -24.52 9.56
C ASN A 70 -49.27 -24.45 11.09
N ARG A 71 -48.50 -23.50 11.61
CA ARG A 71 -48.18 -23.30 13.03
C ARG A 71 -47.32 -24.41 13.65
N GLU A 72 -46.55 -25.12 12.85
CA GLU A 72 -45.58 -26.08 13.36
C GLU A 72 -44.48 -25.36 14.12
N THR A 73 -43.80 -26.08 15.01
CA THR A 73 -42.56 -25.64 15.59
C THR A 73 -41.43 -25.80 14.56
N VAL A 74 -40.66 -24.72 14.30
CA VAL A 74 -39.50 -24.77 13.46
C VAL A 74 -38.25 -24.80 14.35
N VAL A 75 -37.33 -25.74 14.07
CA VAL A 75 -36.07 -25.91 14.80
C VAL A 75 -34.93 -25.68 13.83
N PHE A 76 -34.10 -24.72 14.15
CA PHE A 76 -33.00 -24.24 13.30
C PHE A 76 -31.64 -24.70 13.86
N ASP A 77 -30.72 -25.11 13.00
CA ASP A 77 -29.37 -25.49 13.39
C ASP A 77 -28.50 -24.29 13.83
N SER A 78 -28.94 -23.07 13.48
CA SER A 78 -28.22 -21.80 13.73
C SER A 78 -29.16 -20.61 13.55
N ARG A 79 -28.73 -19.41 13.95
CA ARG A 79 -29.41 -18.14 13.62
C ARG A 79 -29.34 -17.80 12.13
N GLU A 80 -28.32 -18.27 11.43
CA GLU A 80 -28.22 -18.13 9.99
C GLU A 80 -29.33 -18.89 9.28
N ALA A 81 -29.64 -20.11 9.74
CA ALA A 81 -30.78 -20.89 9.25
C ALA A 81 -32.14 -20.18 9.46
N VAL A 82 -32.31 -19.43 10.55
CA VAL A 82 -33.50 -18.59 10.76
C VAL A 82 -33.65 -17.54 9.66
N ASN A 83 -32.55 -16.83 9.37
CA ASN A 83 -32.59 -15.79 8.35
C ASN A 83 -32.83 -16.35 6.94
N LEU A 84 -32.25 -17.50 6.63
CA LEU A 84 -32.47 -18.18 5.36
C LEU A 84 -33.92 -18.68 5.20
N TYR A 85 -34.49 -19.24 6.27
CA TYR A 85 -35.86 -19.63 6.32
C TYR A 85 -36.81 -18.44 6.11
N ASN A 86 -36.57 -17.33 6.84
CA ASN A 86 -37.35 -16.10 6.71
C ASN A 86 -37.29 -15.56 5.29
N PHE A 87 -36.11 -15.56 4.68
CA PHE A 87 -35.94 -15.14 3.29
C PHE A 87 -36.72 -16.02 2.31
N LYS A 88 -36.67 -17.32 2.51
CA LYS A 88 -37.39 -18.30 1.64
C LYS A 88 -38.90 -18.19 1.77
N HIS A 89 -39.43 -17.92 2.96
CA HIS A 89 -40.84 -17.90 3.27
C HIS A 89 -41.44 -16.47 3.34
N ASP A 90 -40.76 -15.47 2.84
CA ASP A 90 -41.14 -14.04 2.84
C ASP A 90 -41.54 -13.50 4.24
N LEU A 91 -40.90 -14.03 5.29
CA LEU A 91 -41.10 -13.59 6.66
C LEU A 91 -40.23 -12.40 6.98
N PRO A 92 -40.64 -11.50 7.89
CA PRO A 92 -39.78 -10.40 8.35
C PRO A 92 -38.50 -10.97 8.95
N GLY A 93 -37.32 -10.44 8.51
CA GLY A 93 -36.03 -10.78 9.10
C GLY A 93 -36.03 -10.47 10.61
N GLU A 94 -35.43 -11.35 11.41
CA GLU A 94 -35.25 -11.04 12.83
C GLU A 94 -34.40 -9.75 12.94
N LYS A 95 -34.92 -8.75 13.65
CA LYS A 95 -34.08 -7.67 14.16
C LYS A 95 -33.14 -8.32 15.18
N VAL A 96 -31.93 -8.62 14.76
CA VAL A 96 -30.88 -8.99 15.68
C VAL A 96 -30.62 -7.75 16.55
N GLU A 97 -31.12 -7.73 17.78
CA GLU A 97 -30.49 -6.94 18.81
C GLU A 97 -29.09 -7.55 18.98
N VAL A 98 -28.14 -7.01 18.22
CA VAL A 98 -26.74 -7.25 18.47
C VAL A 98 -26.52 -6.61 19.84
N ALA A 99 -26.49 -7.44 20.89
CA ALA A 99 -25.91 -6.99 22.14
C ALA A 99 -24.54 -6.41 21.76
N GLU A 100 -24.40 -5.09 21.91
CA GLU A 100 -23.10 -4.46 21.64
C GLU A 100 -22.07 -5.31 22.41
N PRO A 101 -21.04 -5.82 21.72
CA PRO A 101 -20.02 -6.59 22.42
C PRO A 101 -19.54 -5.67 23.54
N LYS A 102 -19.64 -6.13 24.81
CA LYS A 102 -19.06 -5.42 25.93
C LYS A 102 -17.65 -5.07 25.48
N LYS A 103 -17.36 -3.78 25.31
CA LYS A 103 -16.01 -3.31 25.03
C LYS A 103 -15.17 -3.87 26.18
N GLU A 104 -14.40 -4.92 25.89
CA GLU A 104 -13.38 -5.37 26.81
C GLU A 104 -12.49 -4.14 27.09
N GLU A 105 -12.36 -3.77 28.35
CA GLU A 105 -11.44 -2.70 28.74
C GLU A 105 -10.06 -3.07 28.23
N LYS A 106 -9.53 -2.29 27.32
CA LYS A 106 -8.22 -2.53 26.73
C LYS A 106 -7.18 -2.45 27.83
N LYS A 107 -6.54 -3.56 28.14
CA LYS A 107 -5.44 -3.59 29.11
C LYS A 107 -4.19 -2.98 28.48
N PHE A 108 -3.50 -2.10 29.20
CA PHE A 108 -2.24 -1.52 28.78
C PHE A 108 -1.06 -2.06 29.60
N PRO A 109 0.15 -2.20 28.99
CA PRO A 109 0.45 -1.98 27.58
C PRO A 109 -0.15 -3.09 26.70
N SER A 110 -0.53 -2.77 25.46
CA SER A 110 -1.07 -3.72 24.50
C SER A 110 -0.31 -3.61 23.18
N GLY A 111 0.34 -4.67 22.75
CA GLY A 111 1.19 -4.69 21.57
C GLY A 111 0.66 -5.57 20.45
N LYS A 112 1.04 -5.24 19.21
CA LYS A 112 0.73 -6.00 18.01
C LYS A 112 1.96 -6.10 17.12
N PHE A 113 2.29 -7.32 16.70
CA PHE A 113 3.24 -7.58 15.64
C PHE A 113 2.53 -7.61 14.29
N SER A 114 3.18 -7.10 13.29
CA SER A 114 2.76 -7.19 11.89
C SER A 114 3.98 -7.15 10.98
N GLY A 115 3.81 -7.60 9.75
CA GLY A 115 4.86 -7.52 8.77
C GLY A 115 4.30 -7.49 7.36
N LEU A 116 5.14 -7.12 6.43
CA LEU A 116 4.91 -7.29 5.01
C LEU A 116 6.23 -7.51 4.29
N MET A 117 6.15 -8.19 3.16
CA MET A 117 7.28 -8.30 2.26
C MET A 117 6.81 -8.26 0.82
N PHE A 118 7.66 -7.72 -0.04
CA PHE A 118 7.47 -7.77 -1.48
C PHE A 118 8.81 -7.78 -2.20
N GLY A 119 8.78 -8.37 -3.37
CA GLY A 119 9.93 -8.53 -4.24
C GLY A 119 9.47 -8.97 -5.61
N ASP A 120 10.40 -9.26 -6.47
CA ASP A 120 10.11 -9.57 -7.86
C ASP A 120 10.92 -10.77 -8.36
N LEU A 121 10.35 -11.49 -9.31
CA LEU A 121 11.09 -12.05 -10.41
C LEU A 121 11.18 -10.94 -11.46
N TYR A 122 12.38 -10.53 -11.82
CA TYR A 122 12.64 -9.42 -12.75
C TYR A 122 13.45 -9.88 -13.97
N ASP A 123 13.29 -9.13 -15.06
CA ASP A 123 14.03 -9.32 -16.31
C ASP A 123 14.22 -7.92 -16.95
N PHE A 124 15.46 -7.42 -16.98
CA PHE A 124 15.85 -6.22 -17.71
C PHE A 124 15.99 -6.58 -19.19
N ASP A 125 14.93 -6.36 -19.95
CA ASP A 125 14.88 -6.67 -21.38
C ASP A 125 15.62 -5.62 -22.23
N ALA A 126 15.80 -4.43 -21.71
CA ALA A 126 16.64 -3.37 -22.26
C ALA A 126 17.07 -2.42 -21.15
N HIS A 127 18.31 -1.94 -21.20
CA HIS A 127 18.84 -0.95 -20.27
C HIS A 127 19.93 -0.11 -20.93
N HIS A 128 20.00 1.20 -20.59
CA HIS A 128 21.01 2.10 -21.12
C HIS A 128 22.43 1.77 -20.62
N ASP A 129 22.54 1.10 -19.48
CA ASP A 129 23.79 0.58 -18.94
C ASP A 129 23.97 -0.88 -19.38
N ASP A 130 25.02 -1.15 -20.17
CA ASP A 130 25.35 -2.47 -20.70
C ASP A 130 25.60 -3.53 -19.61
N GLU A 131 25.98 -3.11 -18.39
CA GLU A 131 26.22 -4.02 -17.25
C GLU A 131 24.88 -4.54 -16.65
N VAL A 132 23.79 -3.84 -16.89
CA VAL A 132 22.44 -4.16 -16.40
C VAL A 132 21.59 -4.80 -17.48
N ASP A 133 21.87 -4.48 -18.75
CA ASP A 133 21.10 -4.98 -19.89
C ASP A 133 21.10 -6.52 -19.94
N GLY A 134 19.90 -7.10 -19.99
CA GLY A 134 19.70 -8.55 -20.01
C GLY A 134 19.83 -9.27 -18.67
N GLU A 135 20.07 -8.54 -17.56
CA GLU A 135 20.09 -9.13 -16.23
C GLU A 135 18.69 -9.59 -15.77
N TYR A 136 18.62 -10.73 -15.12
CA TYR A 136 17.37 -11.28 -14.60
C TYR A 136 17.58 -12.05 -13.29
N GLY A 137 16.55 -12.10 -12.44
CA GLY A 137 16.69 -12.78 -11.17
C GLY A 137 15.53 -12.60 -10.22
N PHE A 138 15.81 -12.84 -8.95
CA PHE A 138 14.89 -12.64 -7.85
C PHE A 138 15.51 -11.69 -6.84
N TRP A 139 14.69 -10.78 -6.30
CA TRP A 139 15.07 -9.96 -5.16
C TRP A 139 13.91 -9.70 -4.22
N PHE A 140 14.26 -9.32 -2.97
CA PHE A 140 13.35 -8.65 -2.09
C PHE A 140 13.60 -7.14 -2.16
N ARG A 141 12.62 -6.39 -2.63
CA ARG A 141 12.71 -4.94 -2.54
C ARG A 141 12.47 -4.45 -1.12
N ARG A 142 11.69 -5.21 -0.32
CA ARG A 142 11.38 -4.82 1.05
C ARG A 142 10.85 -5.96 1.91
N ILE A 143 11.33 -6.00 3.14
CA ILE A 143 10.80 -6.83 4.21
C ILE A 143 10.62 -5.93 5.43
N TYR A 144 9.38 -5.84 5.96
CA TYR A 144 9.09 -5.12 7.20
C TYR A 144 8.76 -6.07 8.33
N PHE A 145 9.33 -5.78 9.50
CA PHE A 145 8.87 -6.30 10.78
C PHE A 145 8.50 -5.12 11.68
N THR A 146 7.24 -5.05 12.10
CA THR A 146 6.68 -3.91 12.82
C THR A 146 6.11 -4.37 14.15
N TYR A 147 6.46 -3.64 15.22
CA TYR A 147 5.85 -3.74 16.53
C TYR A 147 5.18 -2.42 16.90
N ASP A 148 3.86 -2.43 16.98
CA ASP A 148 3.05 -1.32 17.47
C ASP A 148 2.66 -1.60 18.93
N LEU A 149 2.89 -0.64 19.84
CA LEU A 149 2.59 -0.78 21.25
C LEU A 149 1.78 0.43 21.74
N ASP A 150 0.62 0.16 22.30
CA ASP A 150 -0.19 1.13 23.02
C ASP A 150 0.26 1.14 24.49
N LEU A 151 0.86 2.23 24.93
CA LEU A 151 1.31 2.44 26.31
C LEU A 151 0.17 2.92 27.21
N GLY A 152 -0.88 3.44 26.62
CA GLY A 152 -2.09 3.95 27.25
C GLY A 152 -3.08 4.41 26.19
N GLU A 153 -4.23 4.95 26.58
CA GLU A 153 -5.28 5.40 25.65
C GLU A 153 -4.81 6.49 24.66
N LYS A 154 -3.83 7.28 25.06
CA LYS A 154 -3.37 8.46 24.31
C LYS A 154 -1.93 8.38 23.83
N VAL A 155 -1.19 7.33 24.21
CA VAL A 155 0.23 7.20 23.89
C VAL A 155 0.47 5.88 23.20
N THR A 156 1.01 5.96 21.98
CA THR A 156 1.39 4.80 21.17
C THR A 156 2.85 4.92 20.76
N THR A 157 3.50 3.81 20.51
CA THR A 157 4.85 3.77 19.97
C THR A 157 4.93 2.75 18.84
N ARG A 158 5.80 3.00 17.89
CA ARG A 158 6.12 2.04 16.83
C ARG A 158 7.61 1.82 16.76
N PHE A 159 7.96 0.56 16.60
CA PHE A 159 9.28 0.13 16.18
C PHE A 159 9.16 -0.71 14.92
N ARG A 160 9.90 -0.36 13.86
CA ARG A 160 9.91 -1.09 12.59
C ARG A 160 11.33 -1.28 12.10
N ILE A 161 11.64 -2.51 11.74
CA ILE A 161 12.83 -2.87 10.98
C ILE A 161 12.43 -3.04 9.51
N GLU A 162 13.27 -2.54 8.63
CA GLU A 162 13.23 -2.79 7.19
C GLU A 162 14.52 -3.50 6.78
N ALA A 163 14.39 -4.49 5.89
CA ALA A 163 15.49 -5.06 5.15
C ALA A 163 15.16 -5.10 3.65
N ASN A 164 16.13 -4.82 2.81
CA ASN A 164 16.01 -4.83 1.36
C ASN A 164 17.28 -5.39 0.73
N SER A 165 17.19 -5.87 -0.50
CA SER A 165 18.35 -6.19 -1.32
C SER A 165 19.08 -4.91 -1.70
N ASN A 166 20.38 -4.98 -1.83
CA ASN A 166 21.24 -3.83 -2.21
C ASN A 166 21.05 -3.39 -3.65
N GLY A 167 20.17 -3.74 -4.39
CA GLY A 167 19.75 -3.27 -5.70
C GLY A 167 20.78 -3.10 -6.81
N LYS A 168 22.01 -2.82 -6.47
CA LYS A 168 23.10 -2.57 -7.44
C LYS A 168 23.67 -3.84 -8.07
N PHE A 169 22.93 -4.94 -8.04
CA PHE A 169 23.40 -6.25 -8.52
C PHE A 169 24.71 -6.74 -7.86
N GLU A 170 25.17 -6.01 -6.85
CA GLU A 170 26.30 -6.40 -6.01
C GLU A 170 25.85 -7.53 -5.08
N GLY A 171 26.59 -8.62 -5.06
CA GLY A 171 26.34 -9.73 -4.16
C GLY A 171 26.37 -9.27 -2.70
N GLY A 172 25.40 -9.72 -1.91
CA GLY A 172 25.29 -9.37 -0.49
C GLY A 172 24.04 -9.95 0.15
N GLY A 173 24.01 -9.94 1.49
CA GLY A 173 22.82 -10.27 2.26
C GLY A 173 21.85 -9.09 2.34
N LEU A 174 20.66 -9.36 2.88
CA LEU A 174 19.73 -8.30 3.23
C LEU A 174 20.23 -7.56 4.49
N ASP A 175 20.39 -6.25 4.40
CA ASP A 175 20.84 -5.42 5.51
C ASP A 175 19.66 -4.80 6.25
N PRO A 176 19.37 -5.26 7.48
CA PRO A 176 18.27 -4.71 8.26
C PRO A 176 18.68 -3.38 8.94
N TYR A 177 17.77 -2.41 8.92
CA TYR A 177 17.93 -1.13 9.60
C TYR A 177 16.62 -0.67 10.26
N VAL A 178 16.73 0.30 11.17
CA VAL A 178 15.56 0.87 11.86
C VAL A 178 14.85 1.84 10.92
N LYS A 179 13.64 1.48 10.51
CA LYS A 179 12.80 2.34 9.64
C LYS A 179 11.96 3.32 10.42
N ASP A 180 11.29 2.86 11.47
CA ASP A 180 10.46 3.68 12.35
C ASP A 180 10.87 3.43 13.81
N ALA A 181 11.04 4.49 14.59
CA ALA A 181 11.24 4.44 16.03
C ALA A 181 10.69 5.74 16.64
N TYR A 182 9.41 5.74 17.04
CA TYR A 182 8.76 6.94 17.51
C TYR A 182 7.75 6.70 18.62
N VAL A 183 7.51 7.75 19.41
CA VAL A 183 6.38 7.86 20.33
C VAL A 183 5.40 8.89 19.80
N ARG A 184 4.10 8.57 19.86
CA ARG A 184 3.00 9.44 19.46
C ARG A 184 2.08 9.69 20.63
N TRP A 185 1.81 10.95 20.90
CA TRP A 185 0.90 11.40 21.93
C TRP A 185 -0.30 12.13 21.33
N THR A 186 -1.52 11.64 21.63
CA THR A 186 -2.78 12.31 21.27
C THR A 186 -3.15 13.26 22.41
N TYR A 187 -2.81 14.54 22.27
CA TYR A 187 -2.88 15.51 23.35
C TYR A 187 -4.25 16.22 23.46
N ALA A 188 -4.94 16.42 22.33
CA ALA A 188 -6.25 17.09 22.30
C ALA A 188 -7.15 16.53 21.20
N GLY A 189 -8.24 15.87 21.55
CA GLY A 189 -9.17 15.26 20.60
C GLY A 189 -8.45 14.26 19.69
N LYS A 190 -8.22 14.61 18.41
CA LYS A 190 -7.46 13.84 17.43
C LYS A 190 -6.12 14.50 17.04
N HIS A 191 -5.73 15.56 17.74
CA HIS A 191 -4.45 16.21 17.51
C HIS A 191 -3.33 15.40 18.15
N GLN A 192 -2.25 15.21 17.42
CA GLN A 192 -1.16 14.34 17.77
C GLN A 192 0.18 15.06 17.68
N MET A 193 1.07 14.73 18.60
CA MET A 193 2.49 15.02 18.51
C MET A 193 3.22 13.69 18.36
N THR A 194 4.13 13.58 17.42
CA THR A 194 4.98 12.41 17.21
C THR A 194 6.43 12.84 17.31
N LEU A 195 7.24 12.11 18.06
CA LEU A 195 8.68 12.36 18.25
C LEU A 195 9.47 11.10 17.95
N GLY A 196 10.51 11.22 17.15
CA GLY A 196 11.41 10.12 16.76
C GLY A 196 11.54 9.96 15.25
N ILE A 197 12.09 8.81 14.82
CA ILE A 197 12.20 8.45 13.39
C ILE A 197 10.81 8.06 12.90
N GLN A 198 10.23 8.87 12.03
CA GLN A 198 8.83 8.75 11.63
C GLN A 198 8.63 9.09 10.15
N PRO A 199 7.49 8.68 9.53
CA PRO A 199 7.16 9.08 8.16
C PRO A 199 7.10 10.59 8.00
N THR A 200 7.65 11.10 6.90
CA THR A 200 7.48 12.49 6.49
C THR A 200 6.06 12.75 6.01
N VAL A 201 5.65 14.01 5.96
CA VAL A 201 4.29 14.37 5.48
C VAL A 201 4.23 14.48 3.96
N THR A 202 5.36 14.44 3.28
CA THR A 202 5.50 14.81 1.86
C THR A 202 4.73 13.86 0.94
N PHE A 203 4.69 12.56 1.22
CA PHE A 203 4.10 11.62 0.28
C PHE A 203 3.30 10.45 0.90
N ASP A 204 3.36 10.23 2.20
CA ASP A 204 2.72 9.07 2.86
C ASP A 204 1.23 8.92 2.49
N TRP A 205 0.51 10.05 2.39
CA TRP A 205 -0.89 10.01 2.02
C TRP A 205 -1.13 9.77 0.52
N ALA A 206 -0.36 10.42 -0.36
CA ALA A 206 -0.45 10.22 -1.80
C ALA A 206 -0.07 8.77 -2.17
N GLU A 207 0.95 8.19 -1.50
CA GLU A 207 1.32 6.79 -1.64
C GLU A 207 0.19 5.85 -1.19
N GLY A 208 -0.47 6.16 -0.08
CA GLY A 208 -1.67 5.44 0.37
C GLY A 208 -2.85 5.56 -0.61
N PHE A 209 -2.96 6.66 -1.35
CA PHE A 209 -3.96 6.85 -2.39
C PHE A 209 -3.62 6.03 -3.65
N TRP A 210 -2.37 6.02 -4.08
CA TRP A 210 -1.85 5.13 -5.13
C TRP A 210 -2.10 3.66 -4.76
N GLY A 211 -1.78 3.25 -3.54
CA GLY A 211 -2.12 1.95 -2.96
C GLY A 211 -1.38 0.75 -3.55
N LEU A 212 -0.42 0.98 -4.44
CA LEU A 212 0.40 -0.04 -5.11
C LEU A 212 1.90 0.20 -4.86
N ARG A 213 2.25 0.53 -3.61
CA ARG A 213 3.63 0.77 -3.17
C ARG A 213 4.57 -0.42 -3.45
N HIS A 214 4.01 -1.62 -3.50
CA HIS A 214 4.75 -2.84 -3.82
C HIS A 214 5.02 -2.99 -5.33
N ILE A 215 4.31 -2.28 -6.18
CA ILE A 215 4.64 -2.16 -7.61
C ILE A 215 5.74 -1.11 -7.75
N GLU A 216 5.47 0.15 -7.36
CA GLU A 216 6.48 1.18 -7.33
C GLU A 216 6.12 2.31 -6.36
N LYS A 217 7.15 3.01 -5.87
CA LYS A 217 7.05 4.22 -5.04
C LYS A 217 6.33 5.33 -5.79
N THR A 218 5.71 6.28 -5.08
CA THR A 218 5.25 7.53 -5.68
C THR A 218 6.43 8.43 -6.06
N PRO A 219 6.26 9.39 -6.97
CA PRO A 219 7.38 10.20 -7.49
C PRO A 219 8.25 10.85 -6.42
N ALA A 220 7.66 11.41 -5.37
CA ALA A 220 8.42 12.08 -4.31
C ALA A 220 9.41 11.15 -3.57
N ASP A 221 9.04 9.86 -3.38
CA ASP A 221 9.91 8.82 -2.81
C ASP A 221 10.79 8.16 -3.89
N LEU A 222 10.25 7.93 -5.09
CA LEU A 222 10.97 7.25 -6.16
C LEU A 222 12.16 8.07 -6.63
N TYR A 223 11.93 9.35 -6.91
CA TYR A 223 12.95 10.27 -7.44
C TYR A 223 13.67 11.06 -6.35
N ARG A 224 13.61 10.60 -5.09
CA ARG A 224 14.29 11.21 -3.93
C ARG A 224 14.12 12.72 -3.80
N ILE A 225 12.91 13.20 -4.08
CA ILE A 225 12.55 14.60 -3.83
C ILE A 225 12.58 14.88 -2.32
N ASP A 226 12.14 13.91 -1.51
CA ASP A 226 12.25 13.96 -0.06
C ASP A 226 12.53 12.55 0.50
N SER A 227 13.03 12.47 1.71
CA SER A 227 13.21 11.21 2.43
C SER A 227 11.87 10.68 2.95
N SER A 228 11.68 9.35 2.87
CA SER A 228 10.48 8.70 3.39
C SER A 228 10.36 8.73 4.91
N ARG A 229 11.44 9.02 5.59
CA ARG A 229 11.52 9.13 7.06
C ARG A 229 12.40 10.30 7.44
N ASP A 230 12.12 10.84 8.63
CA ASP A 230 13.00 11.82 9.24
C ASP A 230 12.94 11.71 10.77
N PHE A 231 14.06 12.01 11.42
CA PHE A 231 14.12 12.10 12.85
C PHE A 231 13.77 13.53 13.28
N GLY A 232 12.64 13.68 13.92
CA GLY A 232 12.16 15.01 14.31
C GLY A 232 10.88 14.96 15.11
N VAL A 233 10.21 16.10 15.16
CA VAL A 233 8.90 16.27 15.78
C VAL A 233 7.85 16.62 14.72
N LYS A 234 6.68 16.00 14.83
CA LYS A 234 5.53 16.26 13.95
C LYS A 234 4.28 16.53 14.75
N PHE A 235 3.58 17.60 14.39
CA PHE A 235 2.23 17.92 14.85
C PHE A 235 1.25 17.66 13.72
N SER A 236 0.16 16.96 14.00
CA SER A 236 -0.86 16.67 13.01
C SER A 236 -2.24 16.55 13.63
N GLY A 237 -3.27 16.76 12.82
CA GLY A 237 -4.64 16.66 13.31
C GLY A 237 -5.69 17.16 12.31
N PRO A 238 -7.00 17.04 12.65
CA PRO A 238 -8.05 17.60 11.86
C PRO A 238 -8.05 19.13 11.96
N ALA A 239 -8.41 19.81 10.87
CA ALA A 239 -8.76 21.24 10.90
C ALA A 239 -10.24 21.44 11.23
N VAL A 240 -10.66 22.69 11.35
CA VAL A 240 -12.06 23.05 11.66
C VAL A 240 -13.02 22.56 10.57
N VAL A 241 -12.59 22.55 9.31
CA VAL A 241 -13.40 22.10 8.18
C VAL A 241 -13.37 20.58 8.10
N LYS A 242 -14.55 19.96 8.06
CA LYS A 242 -14.69 18.51 7.96
C LYS A 242 -13.98 17.95 6.71
N GLY A 243 -13.10 17.00 6.92
CA GLY A 243 -12.28 16.37 5.88
C GLY A 243 -10.95 17.06 5.66
N LEU A 244 -10.73 18.26 6.20
CA LEU A 244 -9.44 18.94 6.16
C LEU A 244 -8.60 18.52 7.36
N SER A 245 -7.33 18.27 7.14
CA SER A 245 -6.32 17.97 8.16
C SER A 245 -5.00 18.67 7.83
N TYR A 246 -4.13 18.74 8.81
CA TYR A 246 -2.81 19.34 8.67
C TYR A 246 -1.72 18.44 9.22
N GLY A 247 -0.50 18.62 8.73
CA GLY A 247 0.74 18.10 9.27
C GLY A 247 1.81 19.19 9.25
N VAL A 248 2.55 19.34 10.35
CA VAL A 248 3.73 20.21 10.43
C VAL A 248 4.85 19.39 11.05
N GLN A 249 5.95 19.26 10.36
CA GLN A 249 7.10 18.48 10.78
C GLN A 249 8.37 19.34 10.74
N TRP A 250 9.21 19.20 11.76
CA TRP A 250 10.54 19.75 11.86
C TRP A 250 11.49 18.61 12.20
N GLY A 251 12.56 18.46 11.45
CA GLY A 251 13.48 17.33 11.58
C GLY A 251 14.85 17.59 10.98
N ASN A 252 15.70 16.56 11.06
CA ASN A 252 17.11 16.63 10.70
C ASN A 252 17.36 16.68 9.20
N ASP A 253 16.40 16.27 8.36
CA ASP A 253 16.56 16.05 6.90
C ASP A 253 17.63 15.01 6.51
N SER A 254 18.05 14.20 7.46
CA SER A 254 19.04 13.12 7.29
C SER A 254 18.39 11.72 7.32
N GLY A 255 17.07 11.64 7.15
CA GLY A 255 16.32 10.39 7.12
C GLY A 255 16.32 9.67 8.46
N GLN A 256 16.89 8.45 8.50
CA GLN A 256 17.06 7.66 9.73
C GLN A 256 18.42 7.89 10.40
N ALA A 257 19.31 8.62 9.76
CA ALA A 257 20.65 8.88 10.29
C ALA A 257 20.62 9.77 11.54
N SER A 258 21.66 9.66 12.33
CA SER A 258 21.90 10.58 13.43
C SER A 258 22.21 11.96 12.90
N GLU A 259 21.86 12.98 13.66
CA GLU A 259 22.26 14.35 13.40
C GLU A 259 23.78 14.49 13.47
N VAL A 260 24.37 15.09 12.45
CA VAL A 260 25.80 15.36 12.36
C VAL A 260 26.10 16.83 12.06
N ASP A 261 25.04 17.64 11.82
CA ASP A 261 25.15 19.06 11.49
C ASP A 261 24.03 19.90 12.15
N GLU A 262 24.02 21.21 11.90
CA GLU A 262 23.04 22.13 12.48
C GLU A 262 21.81 22.35 11.57
N TYR A 263 21.79 21.83 10.36
CA TYR A 263 20.79 22.09 9.33
C TYR A 263 19.52 21.27 9.57
N LYS A 264 18.37 21.86 9.22
CA LYS A 264 17.06 21.27 9.50
C LYS A 264 16.08 21.51 8.37
N ALA A 265 15.09 20.62 8.27
CA ALA A 265 13.97 20.79 7.35
C ALA A 265 12.65 21.06 8.06
N TRP A 266 11.85 21.93 7.47
CA TRP A 266 10.44 22.13 7.75
C TRP A 266 9.60 21.51 6.65
N ARG A 267 8.54 20.80 7.04
CA ARG A 267 7.55 20.25 6.12
C ARG A 267 6.15 20.59 6.62
N VAL A 268 5.32 21.14 5.73
CA VAL A 268 3.95 21.52 6.05
C VAL A 268 3.01 20.88 5.04
N GLU A 269 1.98 20.18 5.52
CA GLU A 269 0.92 19.57 4.71
C GLU A 269 -0.45 20.14 5.05
N GLY A 270 -1.21 20.51 4.03
CA GLY A 270 -2.66 20.68 4.10
C GLY A 270 -3.34 19.59 3.27
N ARG A 271 -4.26 18.82 3.86
CA ARG A 271 -4.86 17.66 3.20
C ARG A 271 -6.38 17.65 3.36
N PHE A 272 -7.08 17.46 2.24
CA PHE A 272 -8.52 17.24 2.22
C PHE A 272 -8.81 15.79 1.82
N ASP A 273 -9.48 15.04 2.68
CA ASP A 273 -9.89 13.64 2.43
C ASP A 273 -11.17 13.32 3.21
N ARG A 274 -12.15 12.77 2.51
CA ARG A 274 -13.40 12.26 3.10
C ARG A 274 -13.51 10.72 3.04
N GLY A 275 -12.43 10.06 2.66
CA GLY A 275 -12.38 8.60 2.52
C GLY A 275 -12.91 8.08 1.19
N LYS A 276 -13.95 8.67 0.62
CA LYS A 276 -14.50 8.40 -0.71
C LYS A 276 -14.64 9.70 -1.50
N GLY A 277 -14.52 9.63 -2.83
CA GLY A 277 -14.59 10.77 -3.73
C GLY A 277 -13.27 11.53 -3.83
N LEU A 278 -13.36 12.84 -3.84
CA LEU A 278 -12.21 13.73 -4.01
C LEU A 278 -11.29 13.69 -2.79
N GLY A 279 -9.99 13.57 -3.05
CA GLY A 279 -8.90 13.79 -2.12
C GLY A 279 -7.88 14.76 -2.73
N ALA A 280 -7.30 15.63 -1.91
CA ALA A 280 -6.27 16.59 -2.35
C ALA A 280 -5.26 16.83 -1.22
N SER A 281 -4.01 17.09 -1.56
CA SER A 281 -3.01 17.61 -0.63
C SER A 281 -2.12 18.65 -1.29
N LEU A 282 -1.63 19.56 -0.47
CA LEU A 282 -0.58 20.49 -0.80
C LEU A 282 0.50 20.37 0.27
N VAL A 283 1.73 20.20 -0.15
CA VAL A 283 2.90 20.10 0.74
C VAL A 283 3.91 21.17 0.35
N TYR A 284 4.49 21.78 1.36
CA TYR A 284 5.64 22.66 1.26
C TYR A 284 6.78 22.10 2.13
N MET A 285 7.97 22.09 1.62
CA MET A 285 9.19 21.72 2.34
C MET A 285 10.25 22.79 2.10
N ASP A 286 10.94 23.16 3.17
CA ASP A 286 12.10 24.03 3.19
C ASP A 286 13.20 23.28 3.97
N SER A 287 14.30 22.99 3.31
CA SER A 287 15.42 22.19 3.81
C SER A 287 16.70 22.97 3.70
N ASN A 288 17.21 23.44 4.83
CA ASN A 288 18.53 24.05 4.91
C ASN A 288 19.60 22.97 4.93
N ARG A 289 20.70 23.22 4.23
CA ARG A 289 21.81 22.28 4.07
C ARG A 289 23.16 22.97 4.17
N ALA A 290 24.19 22.16 4.36
CA ALA A 290 25.57 22.66 4.36
C ALA A 290 25.90 23.37 3.02
N ASP A 291 26.79 24.35 3.10
CA ASP A 291 27.33 25.06 1.95
C ASP A 291 26.26 25.71 1.07
N ASP A 292 25.18 26.20 1.72
CA ASP A 292 24.01 26.83 1.09
C ASP A 292 23.28 25.96 0.01
N ALA A 293 23.51 24.61 0.02
CA ALA A 293 22.86 23.68 -0.88
C ALA A 293 21.39 23.44 -0.51
N ASP A 294 20.67 24.49 -0.19
CA ASP A 294 19.29 24.49 0.28
C ASP A 294 18.31 23.94 -0.76
N ARG A 295 17.20 23.41 -0.28
CA ARG A 295 16.13 22.87 -1.15
C ARG A 295 14.77 23.41 -0.75
N GLU A 296 14.03 23.89 -1.74
CA GLU A 296 12.62 24.25 -1.60
C GLU A 296 11.77 23.33 -2.45
N THR A 297 10.70 22.74 -1.87
CA THR A 297 9.87 21.78 -2.56
C THR A 297 8.38 22.12 -2.39
N TRP A 298 7.65 22.09 -3.50
CA TRP A 298 6.19 22.11 -3.53
C TRP A 298 5.67 20.82 -4.13
N SER A 299 4.64 20.26 -3.50
CA SER A 299 3.94 19.10 -4.04
C SER A 299 2.43 19.29 -3.94
N ALA A 300 1.75 19.13 -5.06
CA ALA A 300 0.29 19.20 -5.14
C ALA A 300 -0.25 17.87 -5.66
N PHE A 301 -1.13 17.23 -4.91
CA PHE A 301 -1.80 16.00 -5.29
C PHE A 301 -3.30 16.20 -5.40
N LEU A 302 -3.91 15.64 -6.44
CA LEU A 302 -5.35 15.57 -6.62
C LEU A 302 -5.73 14.16 -7.06
N GLY A 303 -6.75 13.59 -6.39
CA GLY A 303 -7.22 12.26 -6.76
C GLY A 303 -8.72 12.08 -6.51
N TYR A 304 -9.29 11.11 -7.17
CA TYR A 304 -10.68 10.68 -6.97
C TYR A 304 -10.75 9.16 -6.85
N ARG A 305 -11.45 8.65 -5.83
CA ARG A 305 -11.65 7.23 -5.61
C ARG A 305 -13.13 6.90 -5.38
N LYS A 306 -13.57 5.82 -6.01
CA LYS A 306 -14.90 5.27 -5.89
C LYS A 306 -14.78 3.75 -5.91
N ASP A 307 -15.66 3.08 -5.24
CA ASP A 307 -15.72 1.65 -4.93
C ASP A 307 -14.69 0.70 -5.61
N THR A 308 -14.60 0.73 -6.94
CA THR A 308 -13.76 -0.19 -7.73
C THR A 308 -12.64 0.50 -8.51
N TRP A 309 -12.54 1.81 -8.48
CA TRP A 309 -11.50 2.53 -9.21
C TRP A 309 -11.01 3.77 -8.49
N ARG A 310 -9.79 4.13 -8.75
CA ARG A 310 -9.18 5.38 -8.32
C ARG A 310 -8.26 5.92 -9.39
N VAL A 311 -8.23 7.22 -9.50
CA VAL A 311 -7.29 7.96 -10.36
C VAL A 311 -6.68 9.08 -9.54
N GLY A 312 -5.46 9.45 -9.84
CA GLY A 312 -4.78 10.55 -9.17
C GLY A 312 -3.69 11.13 -10.03
N GLY A 313 -3.30 12.34 -9.69
CA GLY A 313 -2.17 13.02 -10.27
C GLY A 313 -1.41 13.80 -9.22
N ASN A 314 -0.12 13.92 -9.40
CA ASN A 314 0.78 14.69 -8.58
C ASN A 314 1.61 15.61 -9.45
N TYR A 315 1.85 16.82 -8.96
CA TYR A 315 2.84 17.74 -9.50
C TYR A 315 3.80 18.09 -8.37
N LEU A 316 5.08 17.95 -8.64
CA LEU A 316 6.16 18.30 -7.73
C LEU A 316 7.09 19.27 -8.43
N MET A 317 7.54 20.27 -7.70
CA MET A 317 8.56 21.22 -8.08
C MET A 317 9.59 21.27 -6.96
N GLN A 318 10.86 21.15 -7.28
CA GLN A 318 11.94 21.32 -6.32
C GLN A 318 13.02 22.21 -6.89
N GLU A 319 13.33 23.28 -6.19
CA GLU A 319 14.51 24.10 -6.42
C GLU A 319 15.65 23.59 -5.52
N ARG A 320 16.82 23.37 -6.08
CA ARG A 320 18.04 22.99 -5.39
C ARG A 320 19.09 24.06 -5.64
N GLN A 321 19.59 24.64 -4.58
CA GLN A 321 20.70 25.57 -4.69
C GLN A 321 22.00 24.80 -4.88
N ALA A 322 22.90 25.36 -5.66
CA ALA A 322 24.23 24.83 -5.82
C ALA A 322 25.01 25.00 -4.53
N SER A 323 25.87 24.04 -4.20
CA SER A 323 26.82 24.20 -3.09
C SER A 323 27.86 25.23 -3.42
N ASP A 324 28.13 26.16 -2.49
CA ASP A 324 29.15 27.19 -2.64
C ASP A 324 30.58 26.62 -2.75
N ASP A 325 30.78 25.37 -2.28
CA ASP A 325 32.07 24.70 -2.32
C ASP A 325 32.40 24.00 -3.64
N ALA A 326 31.46 23.91 -4.58
CA ALA A 326 31.63 23.22 -5.86
C ALA A 326 31.83 24.23 -6.99
N GLU A 327 33.07 24.32 -7.56
CA GLU A 327 33.47 25.32 -8.59
C GLU A 327 32.56 25.35 -9.84
N ASP A 328 31.83 24.27 -10.14
CA ASP A 328 30.95 24.14 -11.31
C ASP A 328 29.47 23.84 -10.94
N ALA A 329 29.12 23.95 -9.67
CA ALA A 329 27.76 23.65 -9.25
C ALA A 329 26.78 24.74 -9.73
N ARG A 330 25.61 24.30 -10.20
CA ARG A 330 24.50 25.17 -10.64
C ARG A 330 23.24 24.84 -9.87
N ASN A 331 22.38 25.85 -9.72
CA ASN A 331 21.03 25.64 -9.23
C ASN A 331 20.28 24.70 -10.18
N GLN A 332 19.49 23.81 -9.61
CA GLN A 332 18.67 22.85 -10.35
C GLN A 332 17.19 23.09 -10.06
N ASP A 333 16.39 23.16 -11.10
CA ASP A 333 14.93 23.16 -11.04
C ASP A 333 14.42 21.79 -11.51
N ILE A 334 13.69 21.08 -10.66
CA ILE A 334 13.15 19.77 -10.96
C ILE A 334 11.63 19.85 -10.97
N ASP A 335 11.04 19.48 -12.09
CA ASP A 335 9.59 19.38 -12.27
C ASP A 335 9.19 17.94 -12.55
N ILE A 336 8.18 17.45 -11.83
CA ILE A 336 7.66 16.10 -12.00
C ILE A 336 6.14 16.13 -12.11
N TRP A 337 5.62 15.61 -13.21
CA TRP A 337 4.21 15.30 -13.38
C TRP A 337 4.00 13.80 -13.25
N SER A 338 2.99 13.40 -12.51
CA SER A 338 2.60 11.99 -12.41
C SER A 338 1.09 11.87 -12.48
N VAL A 339 0.61 10.89 -13.26
CA VAL A 339 -0.80 10.54 -13.30
C VAL A 339 -0.95 9.02 -13.26
N PHE A 340 -1.96 8.53 -12.55
CA PHE A 340 -2.23 7.10 -12.47
C PHE A 340 -3.71 6.78 -12.44
N GLY A 341 -4.01 5.53 -12.82
CA GLY A 341 -5.32 4.92 -12.68
C GLY A 341 -5.22 3.48 -12.20
N VAL A 342 -6.15 3.06 -11.37
CA VAL A 342 -6.31 1.68 -10.90
C VAL A 342 -7.77 1.30 -10.99
N TRP A 343 -8.06 0.14 -11.58
CA TRP A 343 -9.41 -0.38 -11.70
C TRP A 343 -9.50 -1.84 -11.24
N GLU A 344 -10.26 -2.07 -10.15
CA GLU A 344 -10.62 -3.41 -9.68
C GLU A 344 -11.78 -3.96 -10.52
N PHE A 345 -11.48 -4.54 -11.67
CA PHE A 345 -12.50 -5.11 -12.55
C PHE A 345 -13.16 -6.36 -11.95
N MET A 346 -12.48 -7.04 -11.04
CA MET A 346 -13.03 -8.05 -10.13
C MET A 346 -12.76 -7.62 -8.68
N PRO A 347 -13.75 -7.00 -7.99
CA PRO A 347 -13.53 -6.47 -6.65
C PRO A 347 -12.91 -7.48 -5.68
N LYS A 348 -11.83 -7.09 -5.01
CA LYS A 348 -11.06 -7.90 -4.06
C LYS A 348 -10.43 -9.18 -4.66
N LYS A 349 -10.38 -9.30 -5.98
CA LYS A 349 -9.79 -10.46 -6.68
C LYS A 349 -8.76 -10.06 -7.71
N ALA A 350 -9.05 -9.03 -8.51
CA ALA A 350 -8.12 -8.60 -9.55
C ALA A 350 -8.30 -7.13 -9.89
N SER A 351 -7.19 -6.47 -10.21
CA SER A 351 -7.15 -5.10 -10.71
C SER A 351 -6.19 -4.97 -11.88
N VAL A 352 -6.34 -3.88 -12.61
CA VAL A 352 -5.36 -3.39 -13.58
C VAL A 352 -4.97 -1.97 -13.20
N PHE A 353 -3.77 -1.58 -13.54
CA PHE A 353 -3.25 -0.27 -13.24
C PHE A 353 -2.34 0.25 -14.34
N ALA A 354 -2.27 1.58 -14.43
CA ALA A 354 -1.30 2.28 -15.24
C ALA A 354 -0.86 3.56 -14.52
N ARG A 355 0.38 3.96 -14.73
CA ARG A 355 0.96 5.21 -14.25
C ARG A 355 1.89 5.77 -15.32
N TYR A 356 1.93 7.08 -15.42
CA TYR A 356 2.84 7.85 -16.24
C TYR A 356 3.48 8.92 -15.37
N ASP A 357 4.80 9.03 -15.43
CA ASP A 357 5.57 10.13 -14.84
C ASP A 357 6.36 10.81 -15.93
N ASP A 358 6.47 12.12 -15.82
CA ASP A 358 7.30 12.99 -16.65
C ASP A 358 8.25 13.74 -15.73
N VAL A 359 9.53 13.46 -15.85
CA VAL A 359 10.59 14.01 -14.99
C VAL A 359 11.47 14.92 -15.83
N THR A 360 11.42 16.20 -15.53
CA THR A 360 12.22 17.21 -16.21
C THR A 360 13.17 17.88 -15.23
N GLY A 361 14.37 18.17 -15.71
CA GLY A 361 15.35 18.97 -15.01
C GLY A 361 15.48 20.34 -15.64
N ASP A 362 16.51 21.08 -15.26
CA ASP A 362 16.80 22.40 -15.79
C ASP A 362 17.00 22.34 -17.32
N LYS A 363 16.30 23.21 -18.05
CA LYS A 363 16.29 23.23 -19.52
C LYS A 363 17.57 23.78 -20.14
N ASP A 364 18.48 24.35 -19.33
CA ASP A 364 19.68 25.03 -19.81
C ASP A 364 20.92 24.12 -19.91
N GLY A 365 20.73 22.79 -19.89
CA GLY A 365 21.68 21.84 -20.46
C GLY A 365 22.72 21.26 -19.53
N ASP A 366 22.61 21.40 -18.20
CA ASP A 366 23.42 20.63 -17.26
C ASP A 366 22.52 19.77 -16.36
N THR A 367 22.28 18.55 -16.82
CA THR A 367 21.38 17.58 -16.18
C THR A 367 22.11 16.67 -15.20
N THR A 368 23.39 16.95 -14.92
CA THR A 368 24.16 16.20 -13.94
C THR A 368 23.51 16.31 -12.57
N GLY A 369 22.89 15.21 -12.12
CA GLY A 369 22.33 15.09 -10.78
C GLY A 369 20.81 15.19 -10.69
N LEU A 370 20.03 14.86 -11.73
CA LEU A 370 18.62 14.56 -11.57
C LEU A 370 18.47 13.52 -10.44
N PRO A 371 17.44 13.64 -9.58
CA PRO A 371 17.29 12.77 -8.41
C PRO A 371 16.85 11.36 -8.84
N GLY A 372 17.70 10.61 -9.42
CA GLY A 372 17.36 9.29 -9.94
C GLY A 372 18.47 8.28 -9.79
N ALA A 373 19.68 8.63 -10.15
CA ALA A 373 20.77 7.68 -10.28
C ALA A 373 21.16 6.98 -9.00
N ASP A 374 21.37 7.75 -7.96
CA ASP A 374 21.85 7.19 -6.68
C ASP A 374 20.70 6.64 -5.82
N GLY A 375 19.47 6.71 -6.30
CA GLY A 375 18.28 6.59 -5.50
C GLY A 375 17.46 5.34 -5.66
N ILE A 376 17.50 4.72 -6.81
CA ILE A 376 16.74 3.53 -7.09
C ILE A 376 17.72 2.38 -7.21
N ASP A 377 18.13 1.83 -6.07
CA ASP A 377 19.12 0.76 -6.01
C ASP A 377 18.74 -0.50 -6.81
N TYR A 378 17.49 -0.65 -7.19
CA TYR A 378 16.96 -1.79 -7.95
C TYR A 378 16.55 -1.43 -9.39
N TRP A 379 16.69 -0.18 -9.80
CA TRP A 379 16.52 0.28 -11.17
C TRP A 379 17.36 1.54 -11.37
N LEU A 380 18.49 1.38 -12.00
CA LEU A 380 19.51 2.41 -12.19
C LEU A 380 19.08 3.36 -13.33
N LEU A 381 18.10 4.23 -13.07
CA LEU A 381 17.72 5.29 -14.02
C LEU A 381 18.90 6.25 -14.22
N SER A 382 19.13 6.67 -15.46
CA SER A 382 20.14 7.70 -15.74
C SER A 382 19.76 9.03 -15.09
N PRO A 383 20.68 9.71 -14.39
CA PRO A 383 20.45 11.04 -13.87
C PRO A 383 20.70 12.14 -14.92
N ASP A 384 21.29 11.77 -16.06
CA ASP A 384 21.88 12.74 -16.98
C ASP A 384 20.88 13.28 -17.99
N GLU A 385 19.69 12.72 -18.06
CA GLU A 385 18.68 13.12 -19.02
C GLU A 385 17.25 13.15 -18.43
N PRO A 386 16.41 14.11 -18.81
CA PRO A 386 14.98 14.05 -18.56
C PRO A 386 14.37 12.77 -19.14
N PHE A 387 13.33 12.25 -18.50
CA PHE A 387 12.73 11.00 -18.95
C PHE A 387 11.24 10.91 -18.63
N GLN A 388 10.56 10.08 -19.42
CA GLN A 388 9.19 9.64 -19.17
C GLN A 388 9.16 8.20 -18.68
N MET A 389 8.47 7.96 -17.55
CA MET A 389 8.27 6.64 -17.01
C MET A 389 6.84 6.15 -17.22
N TYR A 390 6.72 4.93 -17.67
CA TYR A 390 5.44 4.24 -17.86
C TYR A 390 5.42 2.97 -17.02
N ILE A 391 4.39 2.78 -16.21
CA ILE A 391 4.15 1.58 -15.42
C ILE A 391 2.79 1.03 -15.81
N VAL A 392 2.73 -0.23 -16.23
CA VAL A 392 1.47 -0.89 -16.58
C VAL A 392 1.47 -2.31 -16.04
N GLY A 393 0.35 -2.74 -15.47
CA GLY A 393 0.25 -4.10 -14.96
C GLY A 393 -1.13 -4.50 -14.47
N GLY A 394 -1.17 -5.71 -13.93
CA GLY A 394 -2.33 -6.25 -13.25
C GLY A 394 -1.94 -6.81 -11.90
N GLU A 395 -2.91 -6.92 -11.00
CA GLU A 395 -2.74 -7.53 -9.69
C GLU A 395 -3.81 -8.59 -9.45
N TRP A 396 -3.39 -9.75 -8.95
CA TRP A 396 -4.24 -10.86 -8.52
C TRP A 396 -4.16 -11.07 -7.02
N TYR A 397 -5.30 -11.10 -6.35
CA TYR A 397 -5.41 -11.36 -4.92
C TYR A 397 -5.66 -12.87 -4.71
N ILE A 398 -4.60 -13.64 -4.48
CA ILE A 398 -4.71 -15.05 -4.10
C ILE A 398 -5.40 -15.15 -2.74
N LEU A 399 -5.00 -14.28 -1.81
CA LEU A 399 -5.63 -13.99 -0.53
C LEU A 399 -5.64 -12.47 -0.33
N PRO A 400 -6.43 -11.91 0.59
CA PRO A 400 -6.34 -10.48 0.91
C PRO A 400 -4.92 -10.02 1.28
N SER A 401 -4.14 -10.92 1.86
CA SER A 401 -2.76 -10.68 2.31
C SER A 401 -1.68 -11.24 1.37
N LEU A 402 -2.04 -11.92 0.28
CA LEU A 402 -1.10 -12.52 -0.68
C LEU A 402 -1.51 -12.13 -2.11
N ARG A 403 -0.64 -11.44 -2.82
CA ARG A 403 -0.89 -10.90 -4.16
C ARG A 403 0.27 -11.19 -5.10
N VAL A 404 -0.05 -11.29 -6.36
CA VAL A 404 0.91 -11.45 -7.45
C VAL A 404 0.55 -10.48 -8.56
N SER A 405 1.54 -9.77 -9.08
CA SER A 405 1.31 -8.65 -10.01
C SER A 405 2.33 -8.68 -11.15
N PRO A 406 1.97 -9.22 -12.33
CA PRO A 406 2.75 -9.01 -13.53
C PRO A 406 2.67 -7.54 -13.94
N ASN A 407 3.82 -6.93 -14.18
CA ASN A 407 3.92 -5.55 -14.61
C ASN A 407 5.14 -5.31 -15.51
N VAL A 408 5.10 -4.21 -16.21
CA VAL A 408 6.21 -3.69 -17.01
C VAL A 408 6.42 -2.23 -16.66
N GLU A 409 7.67 -1.85 -16.53
CA GLU A 409 8.09 -0.48 -16.34
C GLU A 409 9.05 -0.11 -17.48
N LEU A 410 8.84 1.08 -18.01
CA LEU A 410 9.58 1.60 -19.15
C LEU A 410 10.01 3.02 -18.83
N ALA A 411 11.31 3.31 -18.90
CA ALA A 411 11.84 4.67 -18.90
C ALA A 411 12.31 5.02 -20.32
N LYS A 412 11.84 6.15 -20.82
CA LYS A 412 12.23 6.69 -22.11
C LYS A 412 12.92 8.03 -21.89
N TYR A 413 14.18 8.09 -22.23
CA TYR A 413 15.01 9.29 -22.11
C TYR A 413 14.78 10.26 -23.29
N ASP A 414 14.96 11.56 -23.05
CA ASP A 414 14.75 12.61 -24.05
C ASP A 414 15.94 12.77 -25.00
N GLY A 415 17.13 12.32 -24.57
CA GLY A 415 18.38 12.41 -25.34
C GLY A 415 18.70 11.15 -26.14
N ASP A 416 20.00 10.85 -26.25
CA ASP A 416 20.54 9.77 -27.07
C ASP A 416 20.61 8.42 -26.33
N LEU A 417 20.23 8.37 -25.04
CA LEU A 417 20.24 7.12 -24.28
C LEU A 417 19.16 6.13 -24.74
N ASP A 418 19.53 4.88 -24.73
CA ASP A 418 18.57 3.79 -24.96
C ASP A 418 17.51 3.74 -23.85
N GLN A 419 16.31 3.32 -24.20
CA GLN A 419 15.21 3.17 -23.23
C GLN A 419 15.47 2.00 -22.28
N ASP A 420 15.10 2.17 -21.01
CA ASP A 420 15.08 1.06 -20.06
C ASP A 420 13.74 0.37 -20.08
N ARG A 421 13.74 -0.96 -20.02
CA ARG A 421 12.54 -1.77 -19.91
C ARG A 421 12.75 -2.95 -18.99
N ILE A 422 11.94 -3.02 -17.93
CA ILE A 422 11.96 -4.11 -16.98
C ILE A 422 10.60 -4.81 -16.93
N TYR A 423 10.60 -6.12 -17.08
CA TYR A 423 9.46 -6.97 -16.79
C TYR A 423 9.55 -7.49 -15.37
N ARG A 424 8.46 -7.42 -14.61
CA ARG A 424 8.41 -7.91 -13.25
C ARG A 424 7.19 -8.82 -13.03
N LEU A 425 7.41 -9.87 -12.25
CA LEU A 425 6.35 -10.56 -11.55
C LEU A 425 6.52 -10.24 -10.07
N THR A 426 5.84 -9.21 -9.62
CA THR A 426 5.88 -8.75 -8.23
C THR A 426 5.05 -9.66 -7.36
N PHE A 427 5.60 -10.11 -6.24
CA PHE A 427 4.87 -10.81 -5.18
C PHE A 427 4.82 -9.94 -3.92
N TYR A 428 3.66 -9.96 -3.26
CA TYR A 428 3.41 -9.23 -2.03
C TYR A 428 2.70 -10.11 -1.02
N TRP A 429 3.15 -10.07 0.22
CA TRP A 429 2.44 -10.71 1.29
C TRP A 429 2.58 -9.98 2.64
N SER A 430 1.52 -10.01 3.47
CA SER A 430 1.46 -9.36 4.77
C SER A 430 0.81 -10.26 5.82
N TRP A 431 1.14 -10.06 7.12
CA TRP A 431 0.60 -10.81 8.26
C TRP A 431 0.34 -9.94 9.48
#